data_c0c6951020bd981e7f9941496464c39c
#
_entry.id   c0c6951020bd981e7f9941496464c39c
#
_cell.length_a   1.000
_cell.length_b   1.000
_cell.length_c   1.000
_cell.angle_alpha   90.00
_cell.angle_beta   90.00
_cell.angle_gamma   90.00
#
_symmetry.space_group_name_H-M   'P 1'
#
loop_
_entity.id
_entity.type
_entity.pdbx_description
1 polymer ?
#
loop_
_entity_poly.entity_id
_entity_poly.type
_entity_poly.pdbx_seq_one_letter_code
_entity_poly.pdbx_strand_id
1 'polypeptide(L)'
;MKDLIKAIRANLKMSQEQLAFQMGVSPVTVNRWENGKANPSFMAQKQLYNICVDHHLDLSDYIVERELSDDGRQVLYHASRFGISGEIQPISRERCDFGKGFYMGTDPIQPLTLVCNEKNPIFYTLDFDMENLKVLDVKKDLDWAMLIAFFRGYMDEVKGSMIYEKYAHMADGYDVIVGYIANDRMYQVLTDFFDKRITDTALVGSLSALKLGRQYVAVTQKACDHIRIVKERPLQKLDLMIMKDRSVVHRREGIALADRIVTEHRRDGRYFDEILKGVEP
;
A
#
# COMPACT_ATOMS: atom_id res chain seq x y z
N MET A 1 22.29 0.35 -5.62
CA MET A 1 23.07 -0.69 -4.90
C MET A 1 24.25 -0.12 -4.14
N LYS A 2 25.13 0.73 -4.74
CA LYS A 2 26.28 1.32 -4.04
C LYS A 2 25.90 2.08 -2.76
N ASP A 3 24.88 2.91 -2.82
CA ASP A 3 24.44 3.74 -1.69
C ASP A 3 23.77 2.92 -0.60
N LEU A 4 23.05 1.83 -0.99
CA LEU A 4 22.49 0.86 -0.05
C LEU A 4 23.59 0.17 0.78
N ILE A 5 24.66 -0.29 0.14
CA ILE A 5 25.77 -0.96 0.85
C ILE A 5 26.46 -0.02 1.82
N LYS A 6 26.69 1.24 1.41
CA LYS A 6 27.23 2.28 2.29
C LYS A 6 26.30 2.55 3.48
N ALA A 7 25.00 2.67 3.23
CA ALA A 7 23.99 2.91 4.27
C ALA A 7 23.94 1.74 5.28
N ILE A 8 23.89 0.49 4.78
CA ILE A 8 23.94 -0.70 5.63
C ILE A 8 25.19 -0.68 6.52
N ARG A 9 26.36 -0.51 5.93
CA ARG A 9 27.62 -0.49 6.68
C ARG A 9 27.66 0.63 7.73
N ALA A 10 27.18 1.82 7.37
CA ALA A 10 27.13 2.95 8.31
C ALA A 10 26.16 2.67 9.48
N ASN A 11 24.96 2.16 9.20
CA ASN A 11 23.99 1.81 10.24
C ASN A 11 24.48 0.69 11.16
N LEU A 12 25.21 -0.28 10.61
CA LEU A 12 25.83 -1.36 11.38
C LEU A 12 27.13 -0.91 12.09
N LYS A 13 27.60 0.33 11.86
CA LYS A 13 28.85 0.88 12.38
C LYS A 13 30.07 0.01 12.07
N MET A 14 30.09 -0.61 10.90
CA MET A 14 31.18 -1.49 10.44
C MET A 14 32.18 -0.77 9.54
N SER A 15 33.45 -1.17 9.61
CA SER A 15 34.44 -0.82 8.58
C SER A 15 34.21 -1.68 7.32
N GLN A 16 34.83 -1.29 6.19
CA GLN A 16 34.79 -2.12 4.97
C GLN A 16 35.41 -3.50 5.21
N GLU A 17 36.44 -3.62 6.02
CA GLU A 17 37.06 -4.87 6.41
C GLU A 17 36.14 -5.75 7.24
N GLN A 18 35.38 -5.16 8.19
CA GLN A 18 34.44 -5.89 9.04
C GLN A 18 33.26 -6.42 8.21
N LEU A 19 32.69 -5.60 7.33
CA LEU A 19 31.66 -6.06 6.43
C LEU A 19 32.16 -7.13 5.46
N ALA A 20 33.36 -6.94 4.90
CA ALA A 20 34.00 -7.92 4.01
C ALA A 20 34.20 -9.27 4.71
N PHE A 21 34.66 -9.25 5.96
CA PHE A 21 34.84 -10.46 6.77
C PHE A 21 33.50 -11.21 6.98
N GLN A 22 32.43 -10.49 7.36
CA GLN A 22 31.10 -11.11 7.54
C GLN A 22 30.52 -11.64 6.22
N MET A 23 30.84 -10.97 5.11
CA MET A 23 30.41 -11.36 3.78
C MET A 23 31.28 -12.46 3.14
N GLY A 24 32.39 -12.86 3.75
CA GLY A 24 33.32 -13.80 3.16
C GLY A 24 33.97 -13.33 1.86
N VAL A 25 34.18 -12.02 1.71
CA VAL A 25 34.80 -11.40 0.52
C VAL A 25 36.00 -10.53 0.91
N SER A 26 36.77 -10.05 -0.06
CA SER A 26 37.87 -9.12 0.23
C SER A 26 37.35 -7.70 0.50
N PRO A 27 38.06 -6.88 1.33
CA PRO A 27 37.73 -5.47 1.50
C PRO A 27 37.72 -4.69 0.18
N VAL A 28 38.59 -5.04 -0.76
CA VAL A 28 38.61 -4.45 -2.11
C VAL A 28 37.26 -4.73 -2.84
N THR A 29 36.68 -5.88 -2.63
CA THR A 29 35.36 -6.20 -3.21
C THR A 29 34.28 -5.29 -2.68
N VAL A 30 34.20 -5.08 -1.37
CA VAL A 30 33.25 -4.15 -0.73
C VAL A 30 33.49 -2.72 -1.23
N ASN A 31 34.74 -2.27 -1.28
CA ASN A 31 35.11 -0.96 -1.82
C ASN A 31 34.62 -0.78 -3.28
N ARG A 32 34.79 -1.79 -4.14
CA ARG A 32 34.31 -1.74 -5.53
C ARG A 32 32.79 -1.62 -5.61
N TRP A 33 32.05 -2.31 -4.74
CA TRP A 33 30.59 -2.22 -4.66
C TRP A 33 30.14 -0.82 -4.23
N GLU A 34 30.75 -0.27 -3.17
CA GLU A 34 30.42 1.06 -2.64
C GLU A 34 30.77 2.21 -3.59
N ASN A 35 31.73 1.99 -4.51
CA ASN A 35 32.08 2.97 -5.53
C ASN A 35 31.38 2.71 -6.89
N GLY A 36 30.49 1.72 -6.94
CA GLY A 36 29.76 1.39 -8.18
C GLY A 36 30.61 0.79 -9.29
N LYS A 37 31.85 0.35 -8.98
CA LYS A 37 32.76 -0.30 -9.94
C LYS A 37 32.43 -1.77 -10.18
N ALA A 38 31.57 -2.36 -9.35
CA ALA A 38 31.01 -3.70 -9.50
C ALA A 38 29.69 -3.77 -8.74
N ASN A 39 28.82 -4.69 -9.13
CA ASN A 39 27.61 -5.02 -8.37
C ASN A 39 27.79 -6.36 -7.65
N PRO A 40 27.30 -6.53 -6.42
CA PRO A 40 27.30 -7.83 -5.77
C PRO A 40 26.40 -8.81 -6.53
N SER A 41 26.84 -10.07 -6.59
CA SER A 41 26.03 -11.17 -7.10
C SER A 41 24.74 -11.32 -6.26
N PHE A 42 23.75 -12.02 -6.79
CA PHE A 42 22.50 -12.27 -6.03
C PHE A 42 22.77 -12.97 -4.68
N MET A 43 23.72 -13.92 -4.65
CA MET A 43 24.09 -14.60 -3.39
C MET A 43 24.73 -13.62 -2.39
N ALA A 44 25.59 -12.73 -2.85
CA ALA A 44 26.17 -11.69 -2.01
C ALA A 44 25.09 -10.70 -1.51
N GLN A 45 24.13 -10.33 -2.35
CA GLN A 45 23.00 -9.50 -1.94
C GLN A 45 22.15 -10.19 -0.86
N LYS A 46 21.87 -11.49 -1.03
CA LYS A 46 21.13 -12.28 -0.05
C LYS A 46 21.88 -12.38 1.29
N GLN A 47 23.19 -12.56 1.25
CA GLN A 47 24.01 -12.59 2.46
C GLN A 47 24.03 -11.23 3.17
N LEU A 48 24.18 -10.13 2.42
CA LEU A 48 24.08 -8.78 2.95
C LEU A 48 22.72 -8.54 3.63
N TYR A 49 21.65 -9.00 3.00
CA TYR A 49 20.31 -8.92 3.56
C TYR A 49 20.19 -9.73 4.87
N ASN A 50 20.70 -10.96 4.92
CA ASN A 50 20.70 -11.77 6.14
C ASN A 50 21.42 -11.06 7.29
N ILE A 51 22.59 -10.43 7.02
CA ILE A 51 23.29 -9.62 8.00
C ILE A 51 22.41 -8.49 8.54
N CYS A 52 21.64 -7.81 7.67
CA CYS A 52 20.69 -6.78 8.11
C CYS A 52 19.59 -7.35 9.01
N VAL A 53 19.03 -8.51 8.67
CA VAL A 53 18.00 -9.19 9.48
C VAL A 53 18.57 -9.58 10.85
N ASP A 54 19.77 -10.17 10.89
CA ASP A 54 20.44 -10.59 12.14
C ASP A 54 20.72 -9.40 13.08
N HIS A 55 20.94 -8.23 12.51
CA HIS A 55 21.14 -6.98 13.24
C HIS A 55 19.86 -6.13 13.39
N HIS A 56 18.68 -6.67 13.08
CA HIS A 56 17.38 -5.98 13.15
C HIS A 56 17.31 -4.66 12.36
N LEU A 57 18.07 -4.56 11.27
CA LEU A 57 18.08 -3.38 10.41
C LEU A 57 16.96 -3.46 9.37
N ASP A 58 15.97 -2.58 9.48
CA ASP A 58 14.93 -2.40 8.45
C ASP A 58 15.48 -1.60 7.27
N LEU A 59 15.45 -2.20 6.10
CA LEU A 59 15.91 -1.57 4.85
C LEU A 59 14.77 -0.95 4.02
N SER A 60 13.52 -1.05 4.49
CA SER A 60 12.37 -0.50 3.75
C SER A 60 12.46 1.01 3.59
N ASP A 61 12.89 1.72 4.63
CA ASP A 61 13.04 3.18 4.62
C ASP A 61 14.07 3.63 3.56
N TYR A 62 15.14 2.87 3.36
CA TYR A 62 16.10 3.17 2.31
C TYR A 62 15.50 3.15 0.91
N ILE A 63 14.58 2.21 0.65
CA ILE A 63 13.87 2.15 -0.65
C ILE A 63 12.94 3.34 -0.80
N VAL A 64 12.25 3.74 0.27
CA VAL A 64 11.35 4.91 0.33
C VAL A 64 12.13 6.21 0.13
N GLU A 65 13.19 6.44 0.89
CA GLU A 65 14.02 7.66 0.78
C GLU A 65 14.56 7.85 -0.64
N ARG A 66 14.97 6.77 -1.28
CA ARG A 66 15.44 6.81 -2.66
C ARG A 66 14.38 7.29 -3.66
N GLU A 67 13.11 7.04 -3.38
CA GLU A 67 12.00 7.46 -4.24
C GLU A 67 11.46 8.87 -3.90
N LEU A 68 11.59 9.32 -2.65
CA LEU A 68 11.15 10.65 -2.19
C LEU A 68 12.11 11.79 -2.61
N SER A 69 13.29 11.50 -3.10
CA SER A 69 14.35 12.49 -3.36
C SER A 69 14.12 13.37 -4.60
N ASP A 70 12.94 13.35 -5.24
CA ASP A 70 12.61 14.18 -6.39
C ASP A 70 11.66 15.35 -6.03
N ASP A 71 12.18 16.57 -6.04
CA ASP A 71 11.56 17.90 -6.29
C ASP A 71 10.41 18.40 -5.39
N GLY A 72 10.09 17.82 -4.23
CA GLY A 72 9.10 18.38 -3.29
C GLY A 72 7.66 18.47 -3.83
N ARG A 73 7.34 17.82 -4.95
CA ARG A 73 5.99 17.67 -5.48
C ARG A 73 5.26 16.57 -4.73
N GLN A 74 3.93 16.68 -4.66
CA GLN A 74 3.08 15.58 -4.22
C GLN A 74 3.13 14.47 -5.30
N VAL A 75 3.99 13.47 -5.08
CA VAL A 75 4.09 12.31 -5.96
C VAL A 75 3.17 11.20 -5.50
N LEU A 76 2.63 10.44 -6.45
CA LEU A 76 1.85 9.23 -6.23
C LEU A 76 2.62 8.01 -6.73
N TYR A 77 2.33 6.87 -6.14
CA TYR A 77 3.05 5.64 -6.41
C TYR A 77 2.11 4.52 -6.88
N HIS A 78 2.60 3.75 -7.82
CA HIS A 78 1.94 2.56 -8.34
C HIS A 78 2.95 1.42 -8.51
N ALA A 79 2.50 0.19 -8.43
CA ALA A 79 3.31 -0.96 -8.81
C ALA A 79 2.50 -1.94 -9.65
N SER A 80 3.11 -2.42 -10.73
CA SER A 80 2.50 -3.34 -11.66
C SER A 80 3.30 -4.64 -11.76
N ARG A 81 2.57 -5.75 -11.81
CA ARG A 81 3.12 -7.09 -12.01
C ARG A 81 3.84 -7.25 -13.36
N PHE A 82 3.27 -6.64 -14.40
CA PHE A 82 3.72 -6.80 -15.79
C PHE A 82 4.16 -5.49 -16.44
N GLY A 83 4.20 -4.40 -15.67
CA GLY A 83 4.41 -3.07 -16.20
C GLY A 83 3.13 -2.44 -16.75
N ILE A 84 3.24 -1.19 -17.17
CA ILE A 84 2.20 -0.44 -17.89
C ILE A 84 2.60 -0.46 -19.36
N SER A 85 1.73 -0.98 -20.22
CA SER A 85 1.96 -1.02 -21.67
C SER A 85 0.91 -0.15 -22.38
N GLY A 86 1.38 0.86 -23.13
CA GLY A 86 0.50 1.82 -23.78
C GLY A 86 -0.08 2.87 -22.83
N GLU A 87 -1.31 3.27 -23.09
CA GLU A 87 -2.02 4.26 -22.28
C GLU A 87 -2.43 3.72 -20.92
N ILE A 88 -2.42 4.58 -19.90
CA ILE A 88 -2.95 4.24 -18.57
C ILE A 88 -4.47 4.12 -18.69
N GLN A 89 -5.03 3.05 -18.14
CA GLN A 89 -6.45 2.74 -18.23
C GLN A 89 -7.03 2.35 -16.86
N PRO A 90 -8.33 2.58 -16.61
CA PRO A 90 -8.99 2.22 -15.35
C PRO A 90 -9.35 0.72 -15.31
N ILE A 91 -8.38 -0.18 -15.39
CA ILE A 91 -8.54 -1.63 -15.63
C ILE A 91 -8.17 -2.53 -14.44
N SER A 92 -8.31 -2.08 -13.20
CA SER A 92 -8.13 -2.97 -12.07
C SER A 92 -9.20 -4.07 -12.00
N ARG A 93 -9.06 -4.99 -11.03
CA ARG A 93 -10.12 -5.95 -10.70
C ARG A 93 -11.37 -5.19 -10.22
N GLU A 94 -12.56 -5.77 -10.45
CA GLU A 94 -13.83 -5.13 -10.07
C GLU A 94 -13.99 -4.98 -8.54
N ARG A 95 -13.59 -6.00 -7.77
CA ARG A 95 -13.71 -6.00 -6.29
C ARG A 95 -12.46 -5.41 -5.60
N CYS A 96 -12.06 -4.20 -6.00
CA CYS A 96 -11.10 -3.38 -5.28
C CYS A 96 -11.82 -2.41 -4.34
N ASP A 97 -11.08 -1.67 -3.48
CA ASP A 97 -11.67 -0.82 -2.42
C ASP A 97 -12.66 0.23 -2.95
N PHE A 98 -12.41 0.75 -4.15
CA PHE A 98 -13.26 1.72 -4.84
C PHE A 98 -13.61 1.25 -6.25
N GLY A 99 -13.80 -0.08 -6.41
CA GLY A 99 -14.20 -0.66 -7.68
C GLY A 99 -13.10 -0.66 -8.73
N LYS A 100 -13.51 -0.58 -9.98
CA LYS A 100 -12.63 -0.61 -11.14
C LYS A 100 -11.96 0.75 -11.35
N GLY A 101 -10.64 0.79 -11.54
CA GLY A 101 -9.89 2.03 -11.73
C GLY A 101 -8.39 1.83 -11.81
N PHE A 102 -7.64 2.91 -12.02
CA PHE A 102 -6.19 2.92 -11.89
C PHE A 102 -5.81 3.44 -10.51
N TYR A 103 -5.17 2.61 -9.71
CA TYR A 103 -4.87 2.85 -8.30
C TYR A 103 -3.48 3.41 -8.08
N MET A 104 -3.40 4.50 -7.33
CA MET A 104 -2.16 5.19 -6.93
C MET A 104 -2.21 5.47 -5.42
N GLY A 105 -1.07 5.43 -4.74
CA GLY A 105 -0.99 5.70 -3.31
C GLY A 105 -0.02 6.82 -2.97
N THR A 106 -0.22 7.47 -1.82
CA THR A 106 0.72 8.47 -1.29
C THR A 106 1.89 7.82 -0.55
N ASP A 107 1.75 6.55 -0.14
CA ASP A 107 2.80 5.80 0.53
C ASP A 107 3.46 4.82 -0.47
N PRO A 108 4.75 4.94 -0.75
CA PRO A 108 5.46 4.05 -1.67
C PRO A 108 5.61 2.62 -1.16
N ILE A 109 5.55 2.38 0.14
CA ILE A 109 5.67 1.04 0.75
C ILE A 109 4.50 0.15 0.33
N GLN A 110 3.29 0.70 0.32
CA GLN A 110 2.07 -0.06 0.06
C GLN A 110 2.10 -0.73 -1.33
N PRO A 111 2.28 -0.04 -2.47
CA PRO A 111 2.34 -0.70 -3.77
C PRO A 111 3.55 -1.64 -3.90
N LEU A 112 4.68 -1.35 -3.24
CA LEU A 112 5.84 -2.24 -3.23
C LEU A 112 5.55 -3.56 -2.52
N THR A 113 4.83 -3.54 -1.40
CA THR A 113 4.44 -4.77 -0.68
C THR A 113 3.42 -5.61 -1.44
N LEU A 114 2.56 -4.99 -2.25
CA LEU A 114 1.58 -5.71 -3.08
C LEU A 114 2.22 -6.56 -4.18
N VAL A 115 3.37 -6.14 -4.69
CA VAL A 115 4.05 -6.83 -5.81
C VAL A 115 5.30 -7.62 -5.38
N CYS A 116 5.60 -7.70 -4.07
CA CYS A 116 6.82 -8.31 -3.56
C CYS A 116 6.96 -9.82 -3.85
N ASN A 117 5.88 -10.50 -4.19
CA ASN A 117 5.87 -11.90 -4.58
C ASN A 117 5.88 -12.12 -6.10
N GLU A 118 5.88 -11.05 -6.88
CA GLU A 118 5.86 -11.12 -8.33
C GLU A 118 7.28 -11.32 -8.90
N LYS A 119 7.36 -11.81 -10.13
CA LYS A 119 8.65 -12.22 -10.70
C LYS A 119 9.50 -11.05 -11.20
N ASN A 120 8.90 -10.10 -11.91
CA ASN A 120 9.55 -8.94 -12.51
C ASN A 120 8.66 -7.69 -12.42
N PRO A 121 8.25 -7.27 -11.23
CA PRO A 121 7.35 -6.14 -11.12
C PRO A 121 8.08 -4.83 -11.37
N ILE A 122 7.31 -3.82 -11.80
CA ILE A 122 7.80 -2.47 -12.04
C ILE A 122 7.10 -1.52 -11.07
N PHE A 123 7.88 -0.65 -10.47
CA PHE A 123 7.44 0.42 -9.59
C PHE A 123 7.45 1.75 -10.32
N TYR A 124 6.41 2.54 -10.14
CA TYR A 124 6.19 3.80 -10.82
C TYR A 124 6.04 4.94 -9.83
N THR A 125 6.74 6.04 -10.11
CA THR A 125 6.48 7.36 -9.54
C THR A 125 5.67 8.14 -10.55
N LEU A 126 4.55 8.69 -10.11
CA LEU A 126 3.55 9.30 -10.96
C LEU A 126 3.29 10.75 -10.57
N ASP A 127 3.02 11.57 -11.55
CA ASP A 127 2.48 12.91 -11.40
C ASP A 127 1.01 12.87 -11.87
N PHE A 128 0.10 13.34 -11.02
CA PHE A 128 -1.33 13.33 -11.31
C PHE A 128 -1.90 14.73 -11.21
N ASP A 129 -2.25 15.29 -12.34
CA ASP A 129 -2.95 16.55 -12.45
C ASP A 129 -4.45 16.32 -12.29
N MET A 130 -5.04 16.83 -11.20
CA MET A 130 -6.47 16.70 -10.93
C MET A 130 -7.27 17.95 -11.36
N GLU A 131 -6.66 18.90 -12.05
CA GLU A 131 -7.37 20.08 -12.55
C GLU A 131 -8.48 19.66 -13.52
N ASN A 132 -9.66 20.26 -13.38
CA ASN A 132 -10.87 19.96 -14.18
C ASN A 132 -11.40 18.51 -14.06
N LEU A 133 -10.99 17.74 -13.06
CA LEU A 133 -11.56 16.44 -12.73
C LEU A 133 -12.57 16.56 -11.57
N LYS A 134 -13.63 15.77 -11.64
CA LYS A 134 -14.58 15.64 -10.55
C LYS A 134 -14.04 14.64 -9.52
N VAL A 135 -13.73 15.12 -8.32
CA VAL A 135 -13.09 14.32 -7.27
C VAL A 135 -14.07 14.05 -6.14
N LEU A 136 -14.28 12.77 -5.81
CA LEU A 136 -14.93 12.32 -4.59
C LEU A 136 -13.85 12.11 -3.52
N ASP A 137 -13.75 13.01 -2.56
CA ASP A 137 -12.83 12.88 -1.42
C ASP A 137 -13.57 12.27 -0.22
N VAL A 138 -13.35 10.97 0.01
CA VAL A 138 -14.04 10.20 1.05
C VAL A 138 -13.30 10.36 2.37
N LYS A 139 -14.00 10.88 3.38
CA LYS A 139 -13.46 11.03 4.75
C LYS A 139 -13.30 9.66 5.40
N LYS A 140 -12.40 9.56 6.38
CA LYS A 140 -12.18 8.35 7.16
C LYS A 140 -13.28 8.18 8.23
N ASP A 141 -14.45 7.77 7.80
CA ASP A 141 -15.64 7.57 8.61
C ASP A 141 -16.42 6.32 8.14
N LEU A 142 -17.67 6.17 8.61
CA LEU A 142 -18.51 5.06 8.23
C LEU A 142 -18.78 5.02 6.72
N ASP A 143 -18.94 6.16 6.07
CA ASP A 143 -19.19 6.20 4.61
C ASP A 143 -18.03 5.63 3.81
N TRP A 144 -16.78 5.88 4.25
CA TRP A 144 -15.60 5.25 3.67
C TRP A 144 -15.62 3.72 3.82
N ALA A 145 -15.90 3.21 5.02
CA ALA A 145 -15.94 1.79 5.29
C ALA A 145 -17.06 1.09 4.51
N MET A 146 -18.24 1.71 4.44
CA MET A 146 -19.40 1.19 3.71
C MET A 146 -19.19 1.24 2.19
N LEU A 147 -18.52 2.28 1.66
CA LEU A 147 -18.20 2.35 0.24
C LEU A 147 -17.23 1.23 -0.16
N ILE A 148 -16.21 0.96 0.67
CA ILE A 148 -15.33 -0.21 0.48
C ILE A 148 -16.15 -1.50 0.52
N ALA A 149 -17.05 -1.66 1.51
CA ALA A 149 -17.89 -2.83 1.63
C ALA A 149 -18.77 -3.05 0.40
N PHE A 150 -19.36 -1.97 -0.14
CA PHE A 150 -20.14 -2.01 -1.38
C PHE A 150 -19.31 -2.54 -2.55
N PHE A 151 -18.17 -1.92 -2.87
CA PHE A 151 -17.33 -2.33 -4.00
C PHE A 151 -16.74 -3.74 -3.82
N ARG A 152 -16.52 -4.17 -2.59
CA ARG A 152 -16.04 -5.52 -2.27
C ARG A 152 -17.15 -6.57 -2.30
N GLY A 153 -18.46 -6.17 -2.42
CA GLY A 153 -19.61 -7.06 -2.53
C GLY A 153 -20.13 -7.59 -1.19
N TYR A 154 -19.80 -6.90 -0.07
CA TYR A 154 -20.34 -7.28 1.26
C TYR A 154 -21.77 -6.79 1.49
N MET A 155 -22.29 -5.93 0.62
CA MET A 155 -23.65 -5.41 0.71
C MET A 155 -24.65 -6.15 -0.18
N ASP A 156 -24.26 -7.22 -0.85
CA ASP A 156 -25.11 -7.95 -1.80
C ASP A 156 -26.41 -8.49 -1.12
N GLU A 157 -26.36 -8.84 0.18
CA GLU A 157 -27.53 -9.33 0.94
C GLU A 157 -28.58 -8.25 1.24
N VAL A 158 -28.17 -6.97 1.24
CA VAL A 158 -29.07 -5.82 1.46
C VAL A 158 -29.37 -5.06 0.17
N LYS A 159 -29.16 -5.70 -0.98
CA LYS A 159 -29.43 -5.11 -2.29
C LYS A 159 -30.88 -4.65 -2.41
N GLY A 160 -31.06 -3.42 -2.93
CA GLY A 160 -32.37 -2.78 -3.05
C GLY A 160 -32.83 -2.04 -1.79
N SER A 161 -32.08 -2.10 -0.68
CA SER A 161 -32.33 -1.24 0.48
C SER A 161 -31.83 0.20 0.23
N MET A 162 -32.38 1.17 0.95
CA MET A 162 -31.92 2.57 0.85
C MET A 162 -30.43 2.74 1.13
N ILE A 163 -29.87 1.96 2.06
CA ILE A 163 -28.45 1.98 2.37
C ILE A 163 -27.61 1.43 1.21
N TYR A 164 -28.05 0.38 0.54
CA TYR A 164 -27.38 -0.15 -0.64
C TYR A 164 -27.35 0.88 -1.77
N GLU A 165 -28.52 1.48 -2.09
CA GLU A 165 -28.65 2.47 -3.17
C GLU A 165 -27.81 3.73 -2.90
N LYS A 166 -27.69 4.17 -1.63
CA LYS A 166 -26.79 5.26 -1.24
C LYS A 166 -25.37 5.01 -1.75
N TYR A 167 -24.80 3.83 -1.48
CA TYR A 167 -23.40 3.54 -1.84
C TYR A 167 -23.26 3.10 -3.30
N ALA A 168 -24.29 2.51 -3.90
CA ALA A 168 -24.30 2.18 -5.31
C ALA A 168 -24.15 3.43 -6.20
N HIS A 169 -24.70 4.57 -5.76
CA HIS A 169 -24.67 5.83 -6.50
C HIS A 169 -23.69 6.88 -5.94
N MET A 170 -23.01 6.59 -4.84
CA MET A 170 -22.13 7.57 -4.16
C MET A 170 -20.98 8.05 -5.05
N ALA A 171 -20.48 7.18 -5.92
CA ALA A 171 -19.36 7.49 -6.82
C ALA A 171 -19.79 7.90 -8.24
N ASP A 172 -21.10 8.01 -8.52
CA ASP A 172 -21.59 8.30 -9.85
C ASP A 172 -21.16 9.70 -10.33
N GLY A 173 -20.66 9.75 -11.55
CA GLY A 173 -20.26 10.98 -12.21
C GLY A 173 -18.95 11.61 -11.71
N TYR A 174 -18.21 10.94 -10.86
CA TYR A 174 -16.86 11.34 -10.47
C TYR A 174 -15.80 10.73 -11.41
N ASP A 175 -14.72 11.46 -11.62
CA ASP A 175 -13.56 11.02 -12.41
C ASP A 175 -12.51 10.34 -11.52
N VAL A 176 -12.43 10.77 -10.24
CA VAL A 176 -11.44 10.31 -9.27
C VAL A 176 -12.10 10.05 -7.92
N ILE A 177 -11.75 8.94 -7.29
CA ILE A 177 -12.10 8.67 -5.90
C ILE A 177 -10.81 8.73 -5.07
N VAL A 178 -10.83 9.54 -4.01
CA VAL A 178 -9.72 9.67 -3.06
C VAL A 178 -10.17 9.20 -1.69
N GLY A 179 -9.45 8.27 -1.09
CA GLY A 179 -9.79 7.74 0.22
C GLY A 179 -8.59 7.14 0.93
N TYR A 180 -8.83 6.51 2.06
CA TYR A 180 -7.80 5.85 2.84
C TYR A 180 -7.60 4.40 2.38
N ILE A 181 -6.39 3.88 2.56
CA ILE A 181 -6.07 2.48 2.27
C ILE A 181 -6.50 1.64 3.47
N ALA A 182 -7.34 0.64 3.24
CA ALA A 182 -7.76 -0.30 4.27
C ALA A 182 -6.67 -1.33 4.55
N ASN A 183 -6.57 -1.82 5.80
CA ASN A 183 -5.58 -2.83 6.16
C ASN A 183 -5.95 -4.23 5.66
N ASP A 184 -4.99 -5.16 5.72
CA ASP A 184 -5.13 -6.54 5.22
C ASP A 184 -6.20 -7.38 5.91
N ARG A 185 -6.63 -7.02 7.14
CA ARG A 185 -7.67 -7.73 7.88
C ARG A 185 -9.09 -7.32 7.48
N MET A 186 -9.20 -6.44 6.51
CA MET A 186 -10.47 -5.87 6.03
C MET A 186 -11.57 -6.92 5.85
N TYR A 187 -11.27 -8.07 5.25
CA TYR A 187 -12.26 -9.12 5.00
C TYR A 187 -12.94 -9.61 6.29
N GLN A 188 -12.14 -9.93 7.32
CA GLN A 188 -12.68 -10.40 8.59
C GLN A 188 -13.47 -9.30 9.30
N VAL A 189 -12.92 -8.09 9.33
CA VAL A 189 -13.55 -6.93 9.99
C VAL A 189 -14.88 -6.56 9.31
N LEU A 190 -14.95 -6.57 7.98
CA LEU A 190 -16.21 -6.37 7.25
C LEU A 190 -17.22 -7.49 7.55
N THR A 191 -16.80 -8.76 7.48
CA THR A 191 -17.66 -9.89 7.83
C THR A 191 -18.21 -9.74 9.24
N ASP A 192 -17.37 -9.46 10.23
CA ASP A 192 -17.78 -9.30 11.62
C ASP A 192 -18.77 -8.13 11.82
N PHE A 193 -18.65 -7.08 11.03
CA PHE A 193 -19.59 -5.96 11.07
C PHE A 193 -20.97 -6.33 10.48
N PHE A 194 -21.02 -6.94 9.31
CA PHE A 194 -22.27 -7.37 8.69
C PHE A 194 -22.95 -8.50 9.48
N ASP A 195 -22.17 -9.35 10.15
CA ASP A 195 -22.66 -10.35 11.10
C ASP A 195 -23.07 -9.76 12.47
N LYS A 196 -23.03 -8.45 12.65
CA LYS A 196 -23.40 -7.74 13.89
C LYS A 196 -22.54 -8.12 15.10
N ARG A 197 -21.28 -8.46 14.88
CA ARG A 197 -20.33 -8.81 15.93
C ARG A 197 -19.54 -7.61 16.43
N ILE A 198 -19.39 -6.59 15.58
CA ILE A 198 -18.69 -5.35 15.91
C ILE A 198 -19.52 -4.13 15.48
N THR A 199 -19.23 -2.99 16.09
CA THR A 199 -19.88 -1.71 15.81
C THR A 199 -19.22 -0.96 14.65
N ASP A 200 -19.87 0.10 14.16
CA ASP A 200 -19.34 1.01 13.14
C ASP A 200 -18.04 1.70 13.59
N THR A 201 -17.94 2.07 14.87
CA THR A 201 -16.71 2.64 15.46
C THR A 201 -15.55 1.64 15.43
N ALA A 202 -15.81 0.39 15.82
CA ALA A 202 -14.82 -0.67 15.75
C ALA A 202 -14.43 -1.01 14.30
N LEU A 203 -15.39 -0.99 13.36
CA LEU A 203 -15.16 -1.18 11.92
C LEU A 203 -14.18 -0.13 11.39
N VAL A 204 -14.52 1.16 11.49
CA VAL A 204 -13.71 2.26 10.94
C VAL A 204 -12.32 2.28 11.58
N GLY A 205 -12.25 2.13 12.90
CA GLY A 205 -10.99 2.06 13.63
C GLY A 205 -10.10 0.92 13.16
N SER A 206 -10.67 -0.28 13.02
CA SER A 206 -9.93 -1.48 12.60
C SER A 206 -9.43 -1.40 11.15
N LEU A 207 -10.28 -0.90 10.22
CA LEU A 207 -9.87 -0.71 8.82
C LEU A 207 -8.75 0.32 8.68
N SER A 208 -8.69 1.31 9.56
CA SER A 208 -7.70 2.38 9.55
C SER A 208 -6.58 2.20 10.59
N ALA A 209 -6.43 1.01 11.17
CA ALA A 209 -5.48 0.73 12.22
C ALA A 209 -4.02 1.00 11.80
N LEU A 210 -3.66 0.65 10.57
CA LEU A 210 -2.39 1.03 9.97
C LEU A 210 -2.54 2.36 9.24
N LYS A 211 -1.55 3.24 9.39
CA LYS A 211 -1.47 4.52 8.67
C LYS A 211 -0.86 4.29 7.28
N LEU A 212 -1.59 3.64 6.38
CA LEU A 212 -1.13 3.27 5.04
C LEU A 212 -1.22 4.40 4.00
N GLY A 213 -1.52 5.63 4.44
CA GLY A 213 -1.67 6.78 3.54
C GLY A 213 -3.04 6.83 2.84
N ARG A 214 -3.08 7.59 1.76
CA ARG A 214 -4.27 7.76 0.93
C ARG A 214 -4.08 7.09 -0.42
N GLN A 215 -5.16 6.58 -0.98
CA GLN A 215 -5.20 6.10 -2.36
C GLN A 215 -6.02 7.04 -3.24
N TYR A 216 -5.56 7.21 -4.45
CA TYR A 216 -6.18 7.97 -5.52
C TYR A 216 -6.54 6.98 -6.62
N VAL A 217 -7.79 6.95 -7.02
CA VAL A 217 -8.28 6.00 -8.00
C VAL A 217 -8.88 6.75 -9.16
N ALA A 218 -8.24 6.72 -10.31
CA ALA A 218 -8.78 7.24 -11.56
C ALA A 218 -9.80 6.22 -12.10
N VAL A 219 -11.09 6.57 -12.08
CA VAL A 219 -12.19 5.67 -12.45
C VAL A 219 -12.69 5.89 -13.86
N THR A 220 -12.26 6.98 -14.52
CA THR A 220 -12.56 7.27 -15.93
C THR A 220 -11.29 7.33 -16.77
N GLN A 221 -11.43 7.12 -18.09
CA GLN A 221 -10.30 7.32 -19.00
C GLN A 221 -9.82 8.77 -18.97
N LYS A 222 -10.75 9.75 -18.90
CA LYS A 222 -10.41 11.15 -18.73
C LYS A 222 -9.43 11.39 -17.58
N ALA A 223 -9.67 10.77 -16.40
CA ALA A 223 -8.74 10.89 -15.27
C ALA A 223 -7.41 10.19 -15.55
N CYS A 224 -7.42 9.03 -16.20
CA CYS A 224 -6.19 8.32 -16.55
C CYS A 224 -5.30 9.13 -17.51
N ASP A 225 -5.89 9.90 -18.43
CA ASP A 225 -5.17 10.76 -19.39
C ASP A 225 -4.42 11.94 -18.71
N HIS A 226 -4.79 12.27 -17.46
CA HIS A 226 -4.13 13.27 -16.62
C HIS A 226 -2.97 12.71 -15.78
N ILE A 227 -2.66 11.41 -15.90
CA ILE A 227 -1.57 10.75 -15.15
C ILE A 227 -0.33 10.68 -16.04
N ARG A 228 0.78 11.16 -15.53
CA ARG A 228 2.09 11.09 -16.19
C ARG A 228 3.05 10.20 -15.39
N ILE A 229 3.70 9.28 -16.08
CA ILE A 229 4.80 8.50 -15.50
C ILE A 229 6.04 9.41 -15.45
N VAL A 230 6.48 9.74 -14.23
CA VAL A 230 7.71 10.53 -13.99
C VAL A 230 8.92 9.61 -13.99
N LYS A 231 8.76 8.44 -13.37
CA LYS A 231 9.83 7.45 -13.24
C LYS A 231 9.26 6.04 -13.21
N GLU A 232 9.95 5.14 -13.87
CA GLU A 232 9.71 3.71 -13.76
C GLU A 232 10.97 2.99 -13.28
N ARG A 233 10.81 1.98 -12.45
CA ARG A 233 11.92 1.22 -11.90
C ARG A 233 11.56 -0.26 -11.80
N PRO A 234 12.20 -1.12 -12.60
CA PRO A 234 12.13 -2.57 -12.40
C PRO A 234 12.67 -2.92 -11.00
N LEU A 235 11.88 -3.67 -10.23
CA LEU A 235 12.29 -4.09 -8.89
C LEU A 235 13.29 -5.23 -8.96
N GLN A 236 14.37 -5.09 -8.20
CA GLN A 236 15.40 -6.11 -8.12
C GLN A 236 15.04 -7.17 -7.06
N LYS A 237 15.67 -8.32 -7.11
CA LYS A 237 15.44 -9.42 -6.16
C LYS A 237 15.63 -9.00 -4.71
N LEU A 238 16.58 -8.11 -4.43
CA LEU A 238 16.79 -7.58 -3.08
C LEU A 238 15.62 -6.69 -2.63
N ASP A 239 15.12 -5.80 -3.49
CA ASP A 239 13.95 -4.97 -3.20
C ASP A 239 12.76 -5.86 -2.81
N LEU A 240 12.52 -6.93 -3.58
CA LEU A 240 11.42 -7.87 -3.33
C LEU A 240 11.58 -8.63 -2.01
N MET A 241 12.80 -9.03 -1.65
CA MET A 241 13.06 -9.69 -0.36
C MET A 241 12.74 -8.76 0.81
N ILE A 242 13.24 -7.51 0.77
CA ILE A 242 13.01 -6.51 1.80
C ILE A 242 11.50 -6.22 1.94
N MET A 243 10.81 -6.02 0.81
CA MET A 243 9.38 -5.71 0.84
C MET A 243 8.52 -6.90 1.26
N LYS A 244 8.94 -8.13 0.97
CA LYS A 244 8.26 -9.33 1.44
C LYS A 244 8.28 -9.43 2.98
N ASP A 245 9.42 -9.21 3.61
CA ASP A 245 9.51 -9.20 5.06
C ASP A 245 8.72 -8.05 5.67
N ARG A 246 8.79 -6.86 5.07
CA ARG A 246 7.98 -5.70 5.49
C ARG A 246 6.48 -6.00 5.39
N SER A 247 6.04 -6.67 4.32
CA SER A 247 4.64 -7.11 4.17
C SER A 247 4.20 -8.04 5.30
N VAL A 248 5.04 -8.99 5.72
CA VAL A 248 4.75 -9.90 6.83
C VAL A 248 4.64 -9.14 8.15
N VAL A 249 5.56 -8.21 8.42
CA VAL A 249 5.54 -7.37 9.64
C VAL A 249 4.27 -6.51 9.66
N HIS A 250 3.99 -5.76 8.59
CA HIS A 250 2.78 -4.93 8.49
C HIS A 250 1.50 -5.72 8.70
N ARG A 251 1.41 -6.92 8.12
CA ARG A 251 0.24 -7.78 8.31
C ARG A 251 0.04 -8.18 9.78
N ARG A 252 1.11 -8.56 10.48
CA ARG A 252 1.05 -8.90 11.92
C ARG A 252 0.64 -7.70 12.77
N GLU A 253 1.25 -6.55 12.52
CA GLU A 253 0.93 -5.30 13.22
C GLU A 253 -0.53 -4.90 12.98
N GLY A 254 -0.99 -4.95 11.72
CA GLY A 254 -2.38 -4.63 11.36
C GLY A 254 -3.40 -5.53 12.03
N ILE A 255 -3.12 -6.83 12.11
CA ILE A 255 -3.97 -7.81 12.82
C ILE A 255 -4.03 -7.46 14.31
N ALA A 256 -2.88 -7.30 14.97
CA ALA A 256 -2.82 -7.02 16.40
C ALA A 256 -3.51 -5.70 16.78
N LEU A 257 -3.34 -4.66 15.95
CA LEU A 257 -4.00 -3.37 16.14
C LEU A 257 -5.52 -3.47 15.93
N ALA A 258 -5.98 -4.16 14.89
CA ALA A 258 -7.40 -4.34 14.63
C ALA A 258 -8.09 -5.10 15.79
N ASP A 259 -7.49 -6.19 16.29
CA ASP A 259 -8.02 -6.95 17.43
C ASP A 259 -8.13 -6.11 18.71
N ARG A 260 -7.13 -5.26 18.97
CA ARG A 260 -7.14 -4.32 20.11
C ARG A 260 -8.29 -3.32 19.96
N ILE A 261 -8.44 -2.70 18.78
CA ILE A 261 -9.50 -1.71 18.51
C ILE A 261 -10.90 -2.33 18.66
N VAL A 262 -11.10 -3.54 18.13
CA VAL A 262 -12.37 -4.27 18.31
C VAL A 262 -12.67 -4.49 19.80
N THR A 263 -11.66 -4.83 20.60
CA THR A 263 -11.82 -5.05 22.03
C THR A 263 -12.13 -3.74 22.77
N GLU A 264 -11.40 -2.66 22.46
CA GLU A 264 -11.54 -1.36 23.10
C GLU A 264 -12.90 -0.70 22.77
N HIS A 265 -13.36 -0.81 21.54
CA HIS A 265 -14.61 -0.20 21.07
C HIS A 265 -15.80 -1.17 20.97
N ARG A 266 -15.77 -2.25 21.71
CA ARG A 266 -16.81 -3.30 21.65
C ARG A 266 -18.24 -2.80 21.92
N ARG A 267 -18.37 -1.69 22.66
CA ARG A 267 -19.66 -1.10 23.07
C ARG A 267 -19.87 0.30 22.54
N ASP A 268 -18.93 0.82 21.74
CA ASP A 268 -18.99 2.18 21.22
C ASP A 268 -19.59 2.15 19.80
N GLY A 269 -20.53 3.03 19.51
CA GLY A 269 -21.16 3.12 18.19
C GLY A 269 -22.37 2.21 18.02
N ARG A 270 -22.73 1.91 16.78
CA ARG A 270 -23.95 1.16 16.38
C ARG A 270 -23.61 -0.12 15.63
N TYR A 271 -24.40 -1.15 15.87
CA TYR A 271 -24.35 -2.38 15.06
C TYR A 271 -25.05 -2.17 13.72
N PHE A 272 -24.76 -3.03 12.74
CA PHE A 272 -25.28 -2.88 11.38
C PHE A 272 -26.80 -2.87 11.30
N ASP A 273 -27.50 -3.70 12.08
CA ASP A 273 -28.97 -3.71 12.14
C ASP A 273 -29.59 -2.45 12.76
N GLU A 274 -28.88 -1.77 13.65
CA GLU A 274 -29.31 -0.48 14.20
C GLU A 274 -29.14 0.65 13.17
N ILE A 275 -28.11 0.54 12.31
CA ILE A 275 -27.92 1.47 11.19
C ILE A 275 -29.01 1.28 10.15
N LEU A 276 -29.35 0.03 9.81
CA LEU A 276 -30.44 -0.27 8.87
C LEU A 276 -31.77 0.33 9.35
N LYS A 277 -32.15 0.12 10.62
CA LYS A 277 -33.38 0.69 11.20
C LYS A 277 -33.40 2.21 11.23
N GLY A 278 -32.25 2.87 11.32
CA GLY A 278 -32.15 4.33 11.30
C GLY A 278 -32.23 4.96 9.90
N VAL A 279 -32.21 4.15 8.86
CA VAL A 279 -32.26 4.58 7.44
C VAL A 279 -33.62 4.20 6.80
N GLU A 280 -34.37 3.31 7.41
CA GLU A 280 -35.75 3.02 6.99
C GLU A 280 -36.69 4.16 7.41
N PRO A 281 -37.59 4.62 6.52
CA PRO A 281 -38.47 5.76 6.78
C PRO A 281 -39.50 5.50 7.90
#